data_d7c6fdba815a670f3c0195bae587708e
#
_entry.id   d7c6fdba815a670f3c0195bae587708e
#
_cell.length_a   1.000
_cell.length_b   1.000
_cell.length_c   1.000
_cell.angle_alpha   90.00
_cell.angle_beta   90.00
_cell.angle_gamma   90.00
#
_symmetry.space_group_name_H-M   'P 1'
#
loop_
_entity.id
_entity.type
_entity.pdbx_description
1 polymer ?
#
loop_
_entity_poly.entity_id
_entity_poly.type
_entity_poly.pdbx_seq_one_letter_code
_entity_poly.pdbx_strand_id
1 'polypeptide(L)'
;MKEDFFPNWEEPAYKIEVKDVGNLALIAGAFNYFGLQSLIDSHLGKKGSHVQVNTGAIVKAMVCQLLNVPYQSLNGTSEYYERRPISSLLGDPALTAASLNRAVLSRTLDDIYEYGCEKLFVQCSKQISEKLGLTVNSVHIDSTSFHYDGQTREEEGCDVVLNLGYSRDHRPELNQVISVMLCDELSRIPLYQKTVSGNVNDNKSFFDVVHDDLPLLKEQFRDLHYLTGDSALCTGKILKEATQNGLDVVT
;
A
#
# COMPACT_ATOMS: atom_id res chain seq x y z
N MET A 1 29.42 -52.35 35.97
CA MET A 1 29.13 -52.15 34.53
C MET A 1 27.83 -51.38 34.44
N LYS A 2 27.93 -50.10 34.17
CA LYS A 2 26.79 -49.30 33.73
C LYS A 2 26.88 -49.29 32.22
N GLU A 3 26.03 -50.03 31.56
CA GLU A 3 25.87 -49.96 30.11
C GLU A 3 25.24 -48.61 29.79
N ASP A 4 25.94 -47.81 28.99
CA ASP A 4 25.42 -46.58 28.42
C ASP A 4 24.27 -46.93 27.46
N PHE A 5 23.07 -46.70 27.93
CA PHE A 5 21.83 -47.01 27.20
C PHE A 5 21.43 -45.95 26.17
N PHE A 6 22.34 -45.00 25.87
CA PHE A 6 22.12 -44.01 24.83
C PHE A 6 22.98 -44.37 23.62
N PRO A 7 22.35 -44.68 22.47
CA PRO A 7 23.12 -44.77 21.24
C PRO A 7 23.84 -43.46 21.02
N ASN A 8 25.10 -43.53 20.54
CA ASN A 8 25.83 -42.38 20.07
C ASN A 8 24.95 -41.67 19.01
N TRP A 9 24.28 -40.62 19.42
CA TRP A 9 23.64 -39.71 18.50
C TRP A 9 24.78 -38.94 17.83
N GLU A 10 25.19 -39.38 16.64
CA GLU A 10 25.98 -38.54 15.75
C GLU A 10 25.18 -37.27 15.55
N GLU A 11 25.78 -36.10 15.76
CA GLU A 11 25.14 -34.82 15.49
C GLU A 11 24.55 -34.90 14.07
N PRO A 12 23.27 -34.56 13.89
CA PRO A 12 22.66 -34.67 12.59
C PRO A 12 23.47 -33.84 11.59
N ALA A 13 23.74 -34.40 10.40
CA ALA A 13 24.51 -33.76 9.34
C ALA A 13 23.87 -32.46 8.83
N TYR A 14 22.75 -32.03 9.40
CA TYR A 14 22.00 -30.82 9.05
C TYR A 14 21.67 -30.01 10.31
N LYS A 15 21.78 -28.70 10.17
CA LYS A 15 21.36 -27.74 11.20
C LYS A 15 19.89 -27.41 10.98
N ILE A 16 19.04 -27.69 11.95
CA ILE A 16 17.64 -27.27 11.93
C ILE A 16 17.58 -25.82 12.40
N GLU A 17 17.11 -24.92 11.52
CA GLU A 17 16.82 -23.54 11.86
C GLU A 17 15.30 -23.35 11.85
N VAL A 18 14.74 -22.91 12.98
CA VAL A 18 13.31 -22.59 13.10
C VAL A 18 13.14 -21.09 12.97
N LYS A 19 12.27 -20.66 12.05
CA LYS A 19 11.94 -19.24 11.84
C LYS A 19 10.46 -19.02 12.05
N ASP A 20 10.13 -17.91 12.71
CA ASP A 20 8.75 -17.49 12.89
C ASP A 20 8.24 -16.79 11.61
N VAL A 21 7.10 -17.23 11.13
CA VAL A 21 6.46 -16.70 9.93
C VAL A 21 5.17 -15.93 10.26
N GLY A 22 4.47 -16.28 11.35
CA GLY A 22 3.20 -15.66 11.73
C GLY A 22 2.21 -15.59 10.55
N ASN A 23 1.58 -14.45 10.36
CA ASN A 23 0.66 -14.18 9.24
C ASN A 23 1.36 -13.79 7.92
N LEU A 24 2.68 -13.68 7.92
CA LEU A 24 3.45 -13.24 6.75
C LEU A 24 3.27 -14.15 5.54
N ALA A 25 3.12 -15.46 5.77
CA ALA A 25 2.90 -16.42 4.70
C ALA A 25 1.59 -16.15 3.95
N LEU A 26 0.53 -15.75 4.66
CA LEU A 26 -0.74 -15.38 4.06
C LEU A 26 -0.62 -14.10 3.21
N ILE A 27 0.01 -13.07 3.78
CA ILE A 27 0.22 -11.78 3.09
C ILE A 27 1.09 -11.98 1.84
N ALA A 28 2.22 -12.67 2.00
CA ALA A 28 3.12 -12.96 0.90
C ALA A 28 2.47 -13.85 -0.17
N GLY A 29 1.63 -14.80 0.26
CA GLY A 29 0.84 -15.67 -0.61
C GLY A 29 -0.19 -14.88 -1.43
N ALA A 30 -0.91 -13.96 -0.81
CA ALA A 30 -1.85 -13.06 -1.50
C ALA A 30 -1.12 -12.19 -2.54
N PHE A 31 0.02 -11.62 -2.17
CA PHE A 31 0.86 -10.82 -3.06
C PHE A 31 1.28 -11.62 -4.31
N ASN A 32 1.67 -12.89 -4.12
CA ASN A 32 2.02 -13.80 -5.21
C ASN A 32 0.79 -14.20 -6.05
N TYR A 33 -0.32 -14.54 -5.40
CA TYR A 33 -1.56 -14.95 -6.07
C TYR A 33 -2.06 -13.87 -7.02
N PHE A 34 -2.03 -12.61 -6.58
CA PHE A 34 -2.41 -11.48 -7.42
C PHE A 34 -1.31 -11.03 -8.39
N GLY A 35 -0.09 -11.57 -8.31
CA GLY A 35 1.02 -11.23 -9.20
C GLY A 35 1.55 -9.81 -9.03
N LEU A 36 1.34 -9.20 -7.85
CA LEU A 36 1.65 -7.78 -7.60
C LEU A 36 3.16 -7.49 -7.68
N GLN A 37 4.01 -8.45 -7.30
CA GLN A 37 5.45 -8.27 -7.40
C GLN A 37 5.89 -8.03 -8.85
N SER A 38 5.44 -8.89 -9.78
CA SER A 38 5.77 -8.77 -11.20
C SER A 38 5.18 -7.50 -11.83
N LEU A 39 3.97 -7.12 -11.40
CA LEU A 39 3.34 -5.87 -11.83
C LEU A 39 4.20 -4.67 -11.44
N ILE A 40 4.60 -4.57 -10.18
CA ILE A 40 5.43 -3.48 -9.66
C ILE A 40 6.78 -3.45 -10.38
N ASP A 41 7.43 -4.61 -10.56
CA ASP A 41 8.68 -4.70 -11.30
C ASP A 41 8.56 -4.24 -12.76
N SER A 42 7.43 -4.48 -13.41
CA SER A 42 7.18 -4.04 -14.78
C SER A 42 7.04 -2.53 -14.92
N HIS A 43 6.51 -1.86 -13.87
CA HIS A 43 6.26 -0.42 -13.88
C HIS A 43 7.42 0.41 -13.32
N LEU A 44 8.01 -0.03 -12.21
CA LEU A 44 9.09 0.71 -11.56
C LEU A 44 10.47 0.34 -12.10
N GLY A 45 10.61 -0.88 -12.62
CA GLY A 45 11.81 -1.35 -13.30
C GLY A 45 13.07 -1.42 -12.42
N LYS A 46 14.14 -2.00 -12.96
CA LYS A 46 15.47 -1.88 -12.37
C LYS A 46 16.15 -0.66 -12.96
N LYS A 47 16.35 0.39 -12.18
CA LYS A 47 17.16 1.53 -12.60
C LYS A 47 18.65 1.22 -12.33
N GLY A 48 19.36 0.76 -13.37
CA GLY A 48 20.83 0.57 -13.37
C GLY A 48 21.31 -0.88 -13.23
N SER A 49 22.49 -1.15 -13.79
CA SER A 49 23.14 -2.48 -13.85
C SER A 49 23.59 -3.03 -12.49
N HIS A 50 23.55 -2.24 -11.43
CA HIS A 50 24.00 -2.60 -10.08
C HIS A 50 22.86 -2.97 -9.12
N VAL A 51 21.59 -2.90 -9.54
CA VAL A 51 20.45 -3.26 -8.67
C VAL A 51 20.31 -4.78 -8.64
N GLN A 52 20.70 -5.37 -7.51
CA GLN A 52 20.66 -6.82 -7.29
C GLN A 52 19.28 -7.34 -6.88
N VAL A 53 18.40 -6.47 -6.41
CA VAL A 53 17.11 -6.83 -5.81
C VAL A 53 15.96 -6.22 -6.60
N ASN A 54 14.89 -6.98 -6.80
CA ASN A 54 13.69 -6.53 -7.50
C ASN A 54 12.88 -5.54 -6.63
N THR A 55 12.44 -4.44 -7.22
CA THR A 55 11.65 -3.39 -6.53
C THR A 55 10.36 -3.97 -5.94
N GLY A 56 9.65 -4.83 -6.68
CA GLY A 56 8.44 -5.49 -6.21
C GLY A 56 8.67 -6.39 -4.98
N ALA A 57 9.85 -7.02 -4.86
CA ALA A 57 10.20 -7.79 -3.67
C ALA A 57 10.45 -6.88 -2.45
N ILE A 58 11.03 -5.69 -2.66
CA ILE A 58 11.22 -4.69 -1.59
C ILE A 58 9.86 -4.15 -1.14
N VAL A 59 8.97 -3.80 -2.06
CA VAL A 59 7.60 -3.35 -1.74
C VAL A 59 6.85 -4.44 -0.98
N LYS A 60 6.92 -5.69 -1.43
CA LYS A 60 6.33 -6.83 -0.73
C LYS A 60 6.85 -6.97 0.70
N ALA A 61 8.16 -6.77 0.91
CA ALA A 61 8.75 -6.78 2.25
C ALA A 61 8.16 -5.67 3.13
N MET A 62 8.04 -4.45 2.63
CA MET A 62 7.44 -3.33 3.36
C MET A 62 5.96 -3.62 3.72
N VAL A 63 5.17 -4.12 2.77
CA VAL A 63 3.76 -4.47 3.00
C VAL A 63 3.63 -5.59 4.05
N CYS A 64 4.43 -6.65 3.94
CA CYS A 64 4.45 -7.73 4.92
C CYS A 64 4.77 -7.21 6.33
N GLN A 65 5.75 -6.32 6.45
CA GLN A 65 6.12 -5.74 7.74
C GLN A 65 5.02 -4.86 8.32
N LEU A 66 4.41 -3.98 7.51
CA LEU A 66 3.34 -3.08 7.94
C LEU A 66 2.07 -3.82 8.40
N LEU A 67 1.75 -4.95 7.79
CA LEU A 67 0.58 -5.75 8.13
C LEU A 67 0.83 -6.77 9.25
N ASN A 68 2.05 -6.83 9.78
CA ASN A 68 2.39 -7.70 10.91
C ASN A 68 2.47 -6.92 12.23
N VAL A 69 2.04 -7.56 13.30
CA VAL A 69 2.05 -6.98 14.67
C VAL A 69 3.18 -7.63 15.47
N PRO A 70 3.97 -6.88 16.27
CA PRO A 70 3.91 -5.43 16.50
C PRO A 70 4.49 -4.61 15.35
N TYR A 71 3.94 -3.42 15.15
CA TYR A 71 4.44 -2.49 14.13
C TYR A 71 5.87 -2.07 14.42
N GLN A 72 6.67 -2.06 13.37
CA GLN A 72 8.05 -1.55 13.42
C GLN A 72 8.25 -0.49 12.34
N SER A 73 9.08 0.50 12.64
CA SER A 73 9.45 1.51 11.66
C SER A 73 10.29 0.88 10.53
N LEU A 74 10.31 1.53 9.36
CA LEU A 74 11.15 1.09 8.24
C LEU A 74 12.65 1.06 8.58
N ASN A 75 13.11 1.79 9.58
CA ASN A 75 14.50 1.69 10.06
C ASN A 75 14.83 0.30 10.64
N GLY A 76 13.85 -0.40 11.20
CA GLY A 76 14.01 -1.73 11.78
C GLY A 76 13.78 -2.88 10.79
N THR A 77 13.55 -2.61 9.50
CA THR A 77 13.19 -3.65 8.53
C THR A 77 14.29 -4.71 8.37
N SER A 78 15.54 -4.31 8.29
CA SER A 78 16.67 -5.25 8.20
C SER A 78 16.67 -6.21 9.39
N GLU A 79 16.63 -5.69 10.61
CA GLU A 79 16.58 -6.48 11.85
C GLU A 79 15.34 -7.35 11.95
N TYR A 80 14.17 -6.82 11.52
CA TYR A 80 12.92 -7.56 11.46
C TYR A 80 13.03 -8.83 10.61
N TYR A 81 13.76 -8.76 9.49
CA TYR A 81 13.90 -9.88 8.57
C TYR A 81 15.07 -10.83 8.91
N GLU A 82 15.99 -10.51 9.81
CA GLU A 82 17.08 -11.41 10.22
C GLU A 82 16.56 -12.78 10.76
N ARG A 83 15.42 -12.74 11.44
CA ARG A 83 14.80 -13.93 12.06
C ARG A 83 13.71 -14.59 11.21
N ARG A 84 13.56 -14.16 9.94
CA ARG A 84 12.50 -14.63 9.05
C ARG A 84 13.05 -15.28 7.79
N PRO A 85 12.32 -16.23 7.17
CA PRO A 85 12.77 -16.89 5.94
C PRO A 85 12.54 -15.99 4.71
N ILE A 86 13.40 -15.01 4.50
CA ILE A 86 13.29 -13.97 3.47
C ILE A 86 13.07 -14.56 2.09
N SER A 87 13.94 -15.45 1.64
CA SER A 87 13.89 -16.01 0.29
C SER A 87 12.56 -16.71 0.00
N SER A 88 12.05 -17.45 0.98
CA SER A 88 10.76 -18.17 0.86
C SER A 88 9.57 -17.22 0.88
N LEU A 89 9.61 -16.17 1.73
CA LEU A 89 8.52 -15.19 1.84
C LEU A 89 8.47 -14.25 0.65
N LEU A 90 9.63 -13.72 0.25
CA LEU A 90 9.68 -12.64 -0.74
C LEU A 90 9.90 -13.14 -2.16
N GLY A 91 10.29 -14.41 -2.32
CA GLY A 91 10.43 -15.03 -3.63
C GLY A 91 11.64 -14.54 -4.44
N ASP A 92 12.60 -13.87 -3.80
CA ASP A 92 13.85 -13.43 -4.41
C ASP A 92 15.04 -14.00 -3.62
N PRO A 93 15.77 -14.99 -4.17
CA PRO A 93 16.88 -15.63 -3.48
C PRO A 93 18.09 -14.69 -3.27
N ALA A 94 18.19 -13.59 -4.01
CA ALA A 94 19.23 -12.58 -3.84
C ALA A 94 18.95 -11.64 -2.66
N LEU A 95 17.70 -11.61 -2.18
CA LEU A 95 17.31 -10.74 -1.09
C LEU A 95 17.78 -11.26 0.26
N THR A 96 18.50 -10.43 0.98
CA THR A 96 18.95 -10.68 2.35
C THR A 96 18.39 -9.63 3.30
N ALA A 97 18.44 -9.86 4.61
CA ALA A 97 18.04 -8.85 5.59
C ALA A 97 18.82 -7.54 5.41
N ALA A 98 20.12 -7.63 5.16
CA ALA A 98 20.98 -6.46 4.92
C ALA A 98 20.60 -5.66 3.67
N SER A 99 19.98 -6.32 2.67
CA SER A 99 19.48 -5.66 1.46
C SER A 99 18.29 -4.73 1.75
N LEU A 100 17.54 -4.99 2.84
CA LEU A 100 16.36 -4.22 3.25
C LEU A 100 16.75 -3.07 4.20
N ASN A 101 17.85 -2.40 3.92
CA ASN A 101 18.29 -1.26 4.72
C ASN A 101 17.50 0.02 4.36
N ARG A 102 17.55 1.00 5.27
CA ARG A 102 16.84 2.27 5.13
C ARG A 102 17.05 2.95 3.77
N ALA A 103 18.29 2.97 3.26
CA ALA A 103 18.59 3.67 2.01
C ALA A 103 17.93 3.01 0.78
N VAL A 104 17.82 1.67 0.80
CA VAL A 104 17.11 0.92 -0.25
C VAL A 104 15.62 1.16 -0.17
N LEU A 105 15.04 1.11 1.04
CA LEU A 105 13.62 1.34 1.26
C LEU A 105 13.21 2.76 0.87
N SER A 106 13.99 3.79 1.30
CA SER A 106 13.71 5.18 0.95
C SER A 106 13.73 5.39 -0.56
N ARG A 107 14.75 4.88 -1.26
CA ARG A 107 14.80 4.99 -2.74
C ARG A 107 13.64 4.29 -3.42
N THR A 108 13.19 3.16 -2.88
CA THR A 108 12.00 2.46 -3.42
C THR A 108 10.74 3.32 -3.23
N LEU A 109 10.60 4.01 -2.11
CA LEU A 109 9.48 4.95 -1.88
C LEU A 109 9.58 6.16 -2.82
N ASP A 110 10.79 6.69 -3.04
CA ASP A 110 11.02 7.78 -4.02
C ASP A 110 10.64 7.32 -5.44
N ASP A 111 11.02 6.11 -5.85
CA ASP A 111 10.66 5.52 -7.15
C ASP A 111 9.13 5.38 -7.31
N ILE A 112 8.42 4.98 -6.23
CA ILE A 112 6.95 4.91 -6.23
C ILE A 112 6.34 6.31 -6.38
N TYR A 113 6.86 7.28 -5.65
CA TYR A 113 6.40 8.67 -5.71
C TYR A 113 6.61 9.26 -7.11
N GLU A 114 7.80 9.10 -7.70
CA GLU A 114 8.11 9.56 -9.06
C GLU A 114 7.22 8.92 -10.14
N TYR A 115 6.86 7.64 -9.96
CA TYR A 115 5.94 6.95 -10.87
C TYR A 115 4.50 7.44 -10.74
N GLY A 116 4.10 7.85 -9.55
CA GLY A 116 2.77 8.25 -9.13
C GLY A 116 2.11 7.18 -8.25
N CYS A 117 1.93 7.51 -6.97
CA CYS A 117 1.34 6.61 -5.97
C CYS A 117 -0.05 6.13 -6.38
N GLU A 118 -0.92 7.07 -6.81
CA GLU A 118 -2.29 6.83 -7.24
C GLU A 118 -2.32 5.92 -8.46
N LYS A 119 -1.44 6.18 -9.43
CA LYS A 119 -1.34 5.39 -10.65
C LYS A 119 -0.94 3.94 -10.35
N LEU A 120 0.07 3.74 -9.50
CA LEU A 120 0.48 2.39 -9.11
C LEU A 120 -0.63 1.67 -8.35
N PHE A 121 -1.33 2.39 -7.45
CA PHE A 121 -2.44 1.83 -6.69
C PHE A 121 -3.56 1.33 -7.61
N VAL A 122 -3.98 2.15 -8.58
CA VAL A 122 -5.01 1.79 -9.58
C VAL A 122 -4.59 0.56 -10.39
N GLN A 123 -3.32 0.47 -10.81
CA GLN A 123 -2.83 -0.70 -11.54
C GLN A 123 -2.87 -1.99 -10.70
N CYS A 124 -2.47 -1.90 -9.42
CA CYS A 124 -2.58 -3.02 -8.49
C CYS A 124 -4.04 -3.45 -8.29
N SER A 125 -4.93 -2.48 -8.06
CA SER A 125 -6.36 -2.73 -7.84
C SER A 125 -7.03 -3.33 -9.08
N LYS A 126 -6.67 -2.87 -10.27
CA LYS A 126 -7.15 -3.46 -11.53
C LYS A 126 -6.73 -4.93 -11.64
N GLN A 127 -5.46 -5.23 -11.42
CA GLN A 127 -4.98 -6.61 -11.50
C GLN A 127 -5.66 -7.53 -10.47
N ILE A 128 -5.91 -7.03 -9.26
CA ILE A 128 -6.67 -7.75 -8.23
C ILE A 128 -8.11 -8.01 -8.71
N SER A 129 -8.79 -6.98 -9.22
CA SER A 129 -10.17 -7.07 -9.71
C SER A 129 -10.32 -8.05 -10.86
N GLU A 130 -9.41 -7.99 -11.84
CA GLU A 130 -9.36 -8.93 -12.97
C GLU A 130 -9.13 -10.37 -12.49
N LYS A 131 -8.22 -10.58 -11.54
CA LYS A 131 -7.92 -11.90 -10.99
C LYS A 131 -9.09 -12.51 -10.23
N LEU A 132 -9.92 -11.66 -9.62
CA LEU A 132 -11.13 -12.06 -8.91
C LEU A 132 -12.38 -12.11 -9.81
N GLY A 133 -12.26 -11.70 -11.07
CA GLY A 133 -13.39 -11.66 -12.00
C GLY A 133 -14.45 -10.61 -11.62
N LEU A 134 -14.03 -9.49 -11.03
CA LEU A 134 -14.93 -8.43 -10.60
C LEU A 134 -15.27 -7.48 -11.74
N THR A 135 -16.55 -7.11 -11.83
CA THR A 135 -17.03 -6.03 -12.69
C THR A 135 -17.36 -4.83 -11.79
N VAL A 136 -16.63 -3.75 -11.96
CA VAL A 136 -16.77 -2.54 -11.16
C VAL A 136 -17.76 -1.60 -11.84
N ASN A 137 -18.98 -1.51 -11.31
CA ASN A 137 -20.04 -0.64 -11.83
C ASN A 137 -20.24 0.62 -10.97
N SER A 138 -19.98 0.53 -9.69
CA SER A 138 -20.21 1.59 -8.72
C SER A 138 -19.04 1.70 -7.76
N VAL A 139 -18.62 2.91 -7.46
CA VAL A 139 -17.58 3.18 -6.46
C VAL A 139 -18.11 4.09 -5.37
N HIS A 140 -17.72 3.79 -4.14
CA HIS A 140 -17.98 4.62 -2.98
C HIS A 140 -16.74 5.43 -2.63
N ILE A 141 -16.90 6.76 -2.52
CA ILE A 141 -15.85 7.67 -2.09
C ILE A 141 -16.04 8.04 -0.64
N ASP A 142 -14.97 7.97 0.13
CA ASP A 142 -14.93 8.44 1.51
C ASP A 142 -13.52 8.95 1.85
N SER A 143 -13.40 9.69 2.94
CA SER A 143 -12.13 10.19 3.44
C SER A 143 -11.91 9.82 4.90
N THR A 144 -10.64 9.66 5.27
CA THR A 144 -10.23 9.46 6.66
C THR A 144 -8.98 10.27 6.97
N SER A 145 -8.76 10.62 8.24
CA SER A 145 -7.57 11.33 8.70
C SER A 145 -6.59 10.37 9.36
N PHE A 146 -5.31 10.57 9.10
CA PHE A 146 -4.21 9.91 9.79
C PHE A 146 -3.41 10.93 10.57
N HIS A 147 -3.39 10.80 11.89
CA HIS A 147 -2.66 11.69 12.79
C HIS A 147 -1.18 11.31 12.87
N TYR A 148 -0.36 12.32 13.05
CA TYR A 148 1.05 12.16 13.31
C TYR A 148 1.37 12.68 14.72
N ASP A 149 1.83 11.77 15.58
CA ASP A 149 2.24 12.07 16.94
C ASP A 149 3.77 12.18 17.00
N GLY A 150 4.28 13.35 16.66
CA GLY A 150 5.71 13.62 16.59
C GLY A 150 6.02 15.05 16.15
N GLN A 151 7.32 15.37 16.10
CA GLN A 151 7.77 16.65 15.56
C GLN A 151 7.78 16.59 14.04
N THR A 152 7.04 17.47 13.40
CA THR A 152 7.07 17.66 11.95
C THR A 152 8.26 18.52 11.56
N ARG A 153 8.90 18.15 10.45
CA ARG A 153 9.82 19.05 9.75
C ARG A 153 9.04 19.65 8.58
N GLU A 154 9.05 20.96 8.49
CA GLU A 154 8.58 21.63 7.27
C GLU A 154 9.60 21.34 6.16
N GLU A 155 9.15 20.64 5.13
CA GLU A 155 9.92 20.44 3.90
C GLU A 155 9.30 21.33 2.82
N GLU A 156 10.07 22.28 2.33
CA GLU A 156 9.64 23.13 1.23
C GLU A 156 9.45 22.29 -0.05
N GLY A 157 8.34 22.50 -0.75
CA GLY A 157 8.07 21.88 -2.05
C GLY A 157 7.34 20.52 -1.99
N CYS A 158 6.82 20.11 -0.83
CA CYS A 158 5.98 18.92 -0.73
C CYS A 158 4.54 19.24 -1.16
N ASP A 159 3.96 18.39 -2.02
CA ASP A 159 2.56 18.50 -2.45
C ASP A 159 1.58 18.20 -1.32
N VAL A 160 1.98 17.35 -0.37
CA VAL A 160 1.19 16.94 0.80
C VAL A 160 1.90 17.40 2.07
N VAL A 161 1.20 18.18 2.88
CA VAL A 161 1.73 18.77 4.11
C VAL A 161 0.95 18.26 5.32
N LEU A 162 1.67 17.86 6.37
CA LEU A 162 1.12 17.55 7.68
C LEU A 162 0.63 18.85 8.33
N ASN A 163 -0.68 19.02 8.46
CA ASN A 163 -1.30 20.21 9.00
C ASN A 163 -2.33 19.87 10.07
N LEU A 164 -2.59 20.82 10.97
CA LEU A 164 -3.77 20.79 11.81
C LEU A 164 -5.02 20.87 10.93
N GLY A 165 -6.05 20.09 11.27
CA GLY A 165 -7.31 20.06 10.53
C GLY A 165 -8.48 19.57 11.40
N TYR A 166 -9.62 19.34 10.76
CA TYR A 166 -10.75 18.75 11.45
C TYR A 166 -10.41 17.30 11.81
N SER A 167 -10.30 17.04 13.11
CA SER A 167 -9.97 15.71 13.63
C SER A 167 -11.24 14.90 13.88
N ARG A 168 -11.41 13.80 13.17
CA ARG A 168 -12.51 12.84 13.41
C ARG A 168 -12.33 12.07 14.73
N ASP A 169 -11.08 11.93 15.19
CA ASP A 169 -10.73 11.24 16.44
C ASP A 169 -10.63 12.16 17.66
N HIS A 170 -11.15 13.39 17.54
CA HIS A 170 -11.12 14.40 18.60
C HIS A 170 -9.71 14.76 19.12
N ARG A 171 -8.71 14.76 18.22
CA ARG A 171 -7.32 15.14 18.48
C ARG A 171 -6.91 16.37 17.63
N PRO A 172 -7.59 17.53 17.80
CA PRO A 172 -7.34 18.70 16.96
C PRO A 172 -5.95 19.31 17.13
N GLU A 173 -5.24 18.92 18.19
CA GLU A 173 -3.87 19.36 18.49
C GLU A 173 -2.80 18.61 17.69
N LEU A 174 -3.15 17.53 16.98
CA LEU A 174 -2.21 16.74 16.19
C LEU A 174 -2.26 17.13 14.72
N ASN A 175 -1.08 17.19 14.11
CA ASN A 175 -0.98 17.28 12.67
C ASN A 175 -1.49 15.98 12.02
N GLN A 176 -2.09 16.12 10.85
CA GLN A 176 -2.69 15.01 10.13
C GLN A 176 -2.47 15.14 8.63
N VAL A 177 -2.69 14.04 7.91
CA VAL A 177 -2.99 13.99 6.49
C VAL A 177 -4.37 13.38 6.30
N ILE A 178 -5.01 13.66 5.17
CA ILE A 178 -6.30 13.07 4.81
C ILE A 178 -6.06 12.09 3.67
N SER A 179 -6.61 10.90 3.81
CA SER A 179 -6.65 9.88 2.75
C SER A 179 -8.06 9.82 2.19
N VAL A 180 -8.18 10.08 0.90
CA VAL A 180 -9.42 9.88 0.13
C VAL A 180 -9.33 8.54 -0.56
N MET A 181 -10.35 7.71 -0.43
CA MET A 181 -10.37 6.37 -0.98
C MET A 181 -11.64 6.12 -1.79
N LEU A 182 -11.51 5.44 -2.94
CA LEU A 182 -12.63 4.90 -3.69
C LEU A 182 -12.60 3.38 -3.60
N CYS A 183 -13.69 2.80 -3.13
CA CYS A 183 -13.86 1.35 -3.04
C CYS A 183 -14.99 0.89 -3.98
N ASP A 184 -14.84 -0.28 -4.58
CA ASP A 184 -15.95 -0.92 -5.27
C ASP A 184 -17.11 -1.14 -4.29
N GLU A 185 -18.29 -0.71 -4.67
CA GLU A 185 -19.48 -0.72 -3.79
C GLU A 185 -19.86 -2.14 -3.35
N LEU A 186 -19.69 -3.11 -4.24
CA LEU A 186 -20.12 -4.48 -4.01
C LEU A 186 -19.06 -5.31 -3.29
N SER A 187 -17.82 -5.32 -3.78
CA SER A 187 -16.74 -6.14 -3.23
C SER A 187 -15.99 -5.47 -2.07
N ARG A 188 -16.16 -4.16 -1.91
CA ARG A 188 -15.43 -3.32 -0.94
C ARG A 188 -13.92 -3.27 -1.17
N ILE A 189 -13.45 -3.70 -2.33
CA ILE A 189 -12.04 -3.61 -2.68
C ILE A 189 -11.67 -2.17 -2.99
N PRO A 190 -10.60 -1.63 -2.37
CA PRO A 190 -10.10 -0.30 -2.69
C PRO A 190 -9.56 -0.26 -4.12
N LEU A 191 -10.04 0.69 -4.92
CA LEU A 191 -9.67 0.85 -6.32
C LEU A 191 -8.76 2.05 -6.56
N TYR A 192 -8.85 3.04 -5.68
CA TYR A 192 -8.10 4.28 -5.75
C TYR A 192 -7.85 4.83 -4.35
N GLN A 193 -6.70 5.47 -4.16
CA GLN A 193 -6.35 6.15 -2.92
C GLN A 193 -5.49 7.37 -3.23
N LYS A 194 -5.81 8.51 -2.61
CA LYS A 194 -5.03 9.75 -2.67
C LYS A 194 -4.84 10.32 -1.28
N THR A 195 -3.61 10.73 -0.99
CA THR A 195 -3.31 11.46 0.24
C THR A 195 -3.27 12.96 -0.06
N VAL A 196 -3.94 13.75 0.77
CA VAL A 196 -3.94 15.21 0.67
C VAL A 196 -3.57 15.84 2.01
N SER A 197 -3.20 17.13 1.99
CA SER A 197 -2.79 17.88 3.19
C SER A 197 -3.90 17.89 4.24
N GLY A 198 -3.51 17.88 5.51
CA GLY A 198 -4.40 17.66 6.65
C GLY A 198 -5.47 18.72 6.91
N ASN A 199 -5.36 19.88 6.27
CA ASN A 199 -6.32 21.00 6.37
C ASN A 199 -7.31 21.07 5.19
N VAL A 200 -7.27 20.10 4.27
CA VAL A 200 -8.21 20.04 3.12
C VAL A 200 -9.57 19.53 3.61
N ASN A 201 -10.66 20.15 3.20
CA ASN A 201 -12.01 19.67 3.50
C ASN A 201 -12.51 18.65 2.46
N ASP A 202 -13.48 17.84 2.84
CA ASP A 202 -14.02 16.76 2.00
C ASP A 202 -14.57 17.27 0.66
N ASN A 203 -15.30 18.38 0.64
CA ASN A 203 -15.85 18.93 -0.61
C ASN A 203 -14.76 19.27 -1.61
N LYS A 204 -13.61 19.78 -1.14
CA LYS A 204 -12.48 20.11 -2.01
C LYS A 204 -11.76 18.84 -2.46
N SER A 205 -11.43 17.95 -1.54
CA SER A 205 -10.71 16.71 -1.88
C SER A 205 -11.53 15.81 -2.81
N PHE A 206 -12.85 15.71 -2.59
CA PHE A 206 -13.74 14.95 -3.48
C PHE A 206 -13.85 15.59 -4.86
N PHE A 207 -13.93 16.94 -4.92
CA PHE A 207 -13.91 17.63 -6.20
C PHE A 207 -12.61 17.39 -6.96
N ASP A 208 -11.45 17.51 -6.29
CA ASP A 208 -10.14 17.31 -6.90
C ASP A 208 -10.00 15.86 -7.42
N VAL A 209 -10.45 14.86 -6.67
CA VAL A 209 -10.46 13.45 -7.12
C VAL A 209 -11.39 13.25 -8.32
N VAL A 210 -12.60 13.81 -8.30
CA VAL A 210 -13.57 13.66 -9.40
C VAL A 210 -13.09 14.36 -10.67
N HIS A 211 -12.43 15.51 -10.53
CA HIS A 211 -11.92 16.29 -11.64
C HIS A 211 -10.64 15.70 -12.24
N ASP A 212 -9.63 15.45 -11.37
CA ASP A 212 -8.28 15.11 -11.81
C ASP A 212 -8.06 13.61 -12.01
N ASP A 213 -8.62 12.78 -11.14
CA ASP A 213 -8.23 11.37 -10.99
C ASP A 213 -9.27 10.37 -11.51
N LEU A 214 -10.56 10.76 -11.51
CA LEU A 214 -11.63 9.91 -12.00
C LEU A 214 -11.46 9.45 -13.45
N PRO A 215 -10.93 10.27 -14.38
CA PRO A 215 -10.61 9.83 -15.74
C PRO A 215 -9.66 8.65 -15.78
N LEU A 216 -8.61 8.64 -14.93
CA LEU A 216 -7.67 7.52 -14.81
C LEU A 216 -8.39 6.25 -14.35
N LEU A 217 -9.30 6.38 -13.38
CA LEU A 217 -10.05 5.24 -12.85
C LEU A 217 -10.99 4.67 -13.93
N LYS A 218 -11.69 5.53 -14.67
CA LYS A 218 -12.58 5.10 -15.77
C LYS A 218 -11.86 4.44 -16.92
N GLU A 219 -10.65 4.86 -17.24
CA GLU A 219 -9.82 4.20 -18.24
C GLU A 219 -9.56 2.73 -17.88
N GLN A 220 -9.36 2.45 -16.59
CA GLN A 220 -9.07 1.11 -16.09
C GLN A 220 -10.35 0.28 -15.83
N PHE A 221 -11.46 0.91 -15.41
CA PHE A 221 -12.74 0.28 -15.06
C PHE A 221 -13.85 0.83 -15.96
N ARG A 222 -13.97 0.29 -17.17
CA ARG A 222 -14.84 0.83 -18.23
C ARG A 222 -16.34 0.74 -17.91
N ASP A 223 -16.72 -0.22 -17.06
CA ASP A 223 -18.10 -0.44 -16.65
C ASP A 223 -18.52 0.43 -15.44
N LEU A 224 -17.64 1.35 -15.02
CA LEU A 224 -17.93 2.27 -13.92
C LEU A 224 -18.93 3.34 -14.37
N HIS A 225 -20.12 3.34 -13.74
CA HIS A 225 -21.23 4.25 -14.05
C HIS A 225 -21.70 5.07 -12.86
N TYR A 226 -21.48 4.59 -11.63
CA TYR A 226 -22.01 5.24 -10.43
C TYR A 226 -20.91 5.63 -9.46
N LEU A 227 -21.06 6.84 -8.92
CA LEU A 227 -20.26 7.36 -7.81
C LEU A 227 -21.17 7.57 -6.61
N THR A 228 -20.88 6.87 -5.51
CA THR A 228 -21.64 6.98 -4.26
C THR A 228 -20.79 7.59 -3.16
N GLY A 229 -21.41 8.22 -2.18
CA GLY A 229 -20.71 8.80 -1.02
C GLY A 229 -21.67 9.57 -0.12
N ASP A 230 -21.10 10.29 0.83
CA ASP A 230 -21.88 11.10 1.75
C ASP A 230 -22.35 12.44 1.12
N SER A 231 -22.99 13.28 1.93
CA SER A 231 -23.52 14.58 1.50
C SER A 231 -22.45 15.56 0.97
N ALA A 232 -21.15 15.32 1.22
CA ALA A 232 -20.08 16.15 0.68
C ALA A 232 -19.99 16.05 -0.86
N LEU A 233 -20.49 14.97 -1.47
CA LEU A 233 -20.64 14.84 -2.93
C LEU A 233 -21.74 15.73 -3.50
N CYS A 234 -22.75 16.14 -2.72
CA CYS A 234 -23.91 16.90 -3.18
C CYS A 234 -23.60 18.38 -3.46
N THR A 235 -22.48 18.68 -4.08
CA THR A 235 -22.19 20.04 -4.53
C THR A 235 -22.41 20.16 -6.04
N GLY A 236 -22.98 21.30 -6.49
CA GLY A 236 -23.24 21.50 -7.91
C GLY A 236 -22.00 21.38 -8.80
N LYS A 237 -20.80 21.65 -8.26
CA LYS A 237 -19.53 21.49 -8.99
C LYS A 237 -19.19 19.99 -9.18
N ILE A 238 -19.26 19.19 -8.12
CA ILE A 238 -18.95 17.76 -8.17
C ILE A 238 -19.96 17.04 -9.08
N LEU A 239 -21.26 17.34 -8.92
CA LEU A 239 -22.30 16.73 -9.75
C LEU A 239 -22.09 17.00 -11.24
N LYS A 240 -21.77 18.26 -11.58
CA LYS A 240 -21.46 18.63 -12.96
C LYS A 240 -20.24 17.89 -13.51
N GLU A 241 -19.17 17.83 -12.72
CA GLU A 241 -17.92 17.18 -13.13
C GLU A 241 -18.09 15.67 -13.29
N ALA A 242 -18.76 15.01 -12.33
CA ALA A 242 -19.08 13.60 -12.43
C ALA A 242 -19.90 13.27 -13.68
N THR A 243 -20.95 14.08 -13.98
CA THR A 243 -21.75 13.92 -15.19
C THR A 243 -20.92 14.11 -16.46
N GLN A 244 -20.01 15.08 -16.51
CA GLN A 244 -19.10 15.27 -17.63
C GLN A 244 -18.17 14.06 -17.85
N ASN A 245 -17.78 13.41 -16.78
CA ASN A 245 -17.02 12.16 -16.80
C ASN A 245 -17.90 10.92 -17.02
N GLY A 246 -19.20 11.08 -17.32
CA GLY A 246 -20.15 9.99 -17.60
C GLY A 246 -20.44 9.11 -16.37
N LEU A 247 -20.54 9.73 -15.18
CA LEU A 247 -20.97 9.08 -13.94
C LEU A 247 -22.24 9.72 -13.39
N ASP A 248 -23.11 8.88 -12.91
CA ASP A 248 -24.26 9.27 -12.09
C ASP A 248 -23.85 9.27 -10.61
N VAL A 249 -24.21 10.32 -9.89
CA VAL A 249 -23.93 10.46 -8.45
C VAL A 249 -25.14 10.04 -7.64
N VAL A 250 -24.91 9.18 -6.65
CA VAL A 250 -25.91 8.71 -5.69
C VAL A 250 -25.41 9.03 -4.27
N THR A 251 -26.21 9.74 -3.47
CA THR A 251 -25.85 10.15 -2.09
C THR A 251 -26.98 9.87 -1.11
#